data_d171bd6d98c017ec98dd6b90e1f15e38
#
_entry.id   d171bd6d98c017ec98dd6b90e1f15e38
#
_cell.length_a   1.000
_cell.length_b   1.000
_cell.length_c   1.000
_cell.angle_alpha   90.00
_cell.angle_beta   90.00
_cell.angle_gamma   90.00
#
_symmetry.space_group_name_H-M   'P 1'
#
loop_
_entity.id
_entity.type
_entity.pdbx_description
1 polymer ?
#
loop_
_entity_poly.entity_id
_entity_poly.type
_entity_poly.pdbx_seq_one_letter_code
_entity_poly.pdbx_strand_id
1 'polypeptide(L)'
;RQKADILVTHEAPSCHKKGFCALDRLAKTMGVKWLFHGHQHEDRAYGMQGLILTRAVGYNGIVNLKGEVVVEAKLDPREEAALQATDEWRYMSDKNPDHRPRRGRAHLARTRRT
;
A
#
# COMPACT_ATOMS: atom_id res chain seq x y z
N ARG A 1 13.10 -26.34 11.67
CA ARG A 1 12.66 -25.15 10.95
C ARG A 1 11.28 -25.39 10.36
N GLN A 2 10.41 -24.44 10.58
CA GLN A 2 9.09 -24.50 9.98
C GLN A 2 9.17 -24.13 8.51
N LYS A 3 8.40 -24.86 7.71
CA LYS A 3 8.13 -24.54 6.31
C LYS A 3 6.69 -24.11 6.17
N ALA A 4 6.44 -23.21 5.24
CA ALA A 4 5.09 -22.77 4.94
C ALA A 4 4.96 -22.42 3.45
N ASP A 5 3.75 -22.39 2.95
CA ASP A 5 3.48 -21.97 1.58
C ASP A 5 3.23 -20.47 1.49
N ILE A 6 2.65 -19.91 2.52
CA ILE A 6 2.23 -18.52 2.57
C ILE A 6 2.71 -17.88 3.88
N LEU A 7 3.30 -16.70 3.77
CA LEU A 7 3.66 -15.87 4.91
C LEU A 7 2.79 -14.60 4.88
N VAL A 8 2.15 -14.31 5.99
CA VAL A 8 1.38 -13.09 6.15
C VAL A 8 2.04 -12.24 7.23
N THR A 9 2.36 -11.01 6.90
CA THR A 9 3.00 -10.08 7.83
C THR A 9 2.28 -8.75 7.86
N HIS A 10 2.38 -8.03 8.96
CA HIS A 10 1.87 -6.66 9.02
C HIS A 10 2.77 -5.72 8.21
N GLU A 11 4.07 -5.79 8.44
CA GLU A 11 5.05 -4.95 7.79
C GLU A 11 5.45 -5.49 6.42
N ALA A 12 5.90 -4.59 5.55
CA ALA A 12 6.36 -4.94 4.21
C ALA A 12 7.79 -5.48 4.19
N PRO A 13 8.12 -6.37 3.24
CA PRO A 13 9.51 -6.74 2.96
C PRO A 13 10.23 -5.60 2.22
N SER A 14 11.49 -5.81 1.88
CA SER A 14 12.36 -4.76 1.33
C SER A 14 11.94 -4.18 -0.01
N CYS A 15 11.03 -4.83 -0.73
CA CYS A 15 10.49 -4.29 -1.98
C CYS A 15 9.73 -2.98 -1.78
N HIS A 16 9.23 -2.73 -0.59
CA HIS A 16 8.69 -1.43 -0.21
C HIS A 16 9.81 -0.59 0.42
N LYS A 17 9.85 0.71 0.08
CA LYS A 17 10.89 1.62 0.59
C LYS A 17 10.97 1.70 2.12
N LYS A 18 9.87 1.43 2.81
CA LYS A 18 9.80 1.38 4.28
C LYS A 18 9.80 -0.05 4.81
N GLY A 19 10.14 -1.01 3.98
CA GLY A 19 10.11 -2.42 4.33
C GLY A 19 11.36 -2.90 5.07
N PHE A 20 11.32 -4.15 5.47
CA PHE A 20 12.35 -4.77 6.30
C PHE A 20 12.97 -5.96 5.61
N CYS A 21 14.29 -5.94 5.45
CA CYS A 21 15.05 -7.07 4.89
C CYS A 21 14.90 -8.36 5.71
N ALA A 22 14.64 -8.23 7.00
CA ALA A 22 14.42 -9.39 7.86
C ALA A 22 13.23 -10.25 7.39
N LEU A 23 12.19 -9.62 6.83
CA LEU A 23 11.04 -10.34 6.29
C LEU A 23 11.39 -11.10 5.02
N ASP A 24 12.24 -10.55 4.16
CA ASP A 24 12.75 -11.26 2.99
C ASP A 24 13.51 -12.53 3.41
N ARG A 25 14.36 -12.42 4.41
CA ARG A 25 15.13 -13.55 4.92
C ARG A 25 14.23 -14.61 5.56
N LEU A 26 13.24 -14.17 6.32
CA LEU A 26 12.28 -15.09 6.94
C LEU A 26 11.50 -15.85 5.87
N ALA A 27 10.96 -15.15 4.88
CA ALA A 27 10.21 -15.75 3.79
C ALA A 27 11.05 -16.78 3.03
N LYS A 28 12.29 -16.45 2.72
CA LYS A 28 13.21 -17.36 2.04
C LYS A 28 13.53 -18.58 2.90
N THR A 29 13.79 -18.37 4.19
CA THR A 29 14.08 -19.47 5.12
C THR A 29 12.91 -20.43 5.27
N MET A 30 11.68 -19.91 5.29
CA MET A 30 10.47 -20.73 5.39
C MET A 30 10.09 -21.37 4.04
N GLY A 31 10.68 -20.94 2.95
CA GLY A 31 10.40 -21.49 1.62
C GLY A 31 9.01 -21.14 1.10
N VAL A 32 8.46 -20.00 1.47
CA VAL A 32 7.12 -19.58 1.05
C VAL A 32 7.08 -19.24 -0.44
N LYS A 33 5.92 -19.46 -1.05
CA LYS A 33 5.64 -19.07 -2.43
C LYS A 33 4.96 -17.71 -2.52
N TRP A 34 4.22 -17.34 -1.47
CA TRP A 34 3.50 -16.10 -1.38
C TRP A 34 3.82 -15.36 -0.08
N LEU A 35 3.98 -14.04 -0.19
CA LEU A 35 4.04 -13.14 0.96
C LEU A 35 2.97 -12.07 0.80
N PHE A 36 2.05 -12.02 1.74
CA PHE A 36 1.03 -10.97 1.82
C PHE A 36 1.32 -10.05 2.99
N HIS A 37 1.26 -8.75 2.79
CA HIS A 37 1.49 -7.79 3.88
C HIS A 37 0.52 -6.62 3.83
N GLY A 38 0.38 -5.92 4.95
CA GLY A 38 -0.49 -4.77 5.10
C GLY A 38 0.28 -3.51 5.46
N HIS A 39 -0.23 -2.79 6.45
CA HIS A 39 0.32 -1.57 7.06
C HIS A 39 0.33 -0.35 6.14
N GLN A 40 0.76 -0.46 4.89
CA GLN A 40 0.92 0.68 4.00
C GLN A 40 -0.41 1.17 3.39
N HIS A 41 -1.52 0.49 3.71
CA HIS A 41 -2.88 0.86 3.31
C HIS A 41 -3.08 1.01 1.81
N GLU A 42 -2.35 0.24 1.02
CA GLU A 42 -2.52 0.22 -0.44
C GLU A 42 -2.54 -1.20 -0.96
N ASP A 43 -3.36 -1.45 -1.99
CA ASP A 43 -3.30 -2.69 -2.75
C ASP A 43 -2.20 -2.56 -3.79
N ARG A 44 -1.21 -3.44 -3.72
CA ARG A 44 -0.11 -3.41 -4.66
C ARG A 44 0.45 -4.80 -4.91
N ALA A 45 0.50 -5.18 -6.18
CA ALA A 45 1.17 -6.39 -6.61
C ALA A 45 2.63 -6.04 -6.94
N TYR A 46 3.56 -6.53 -6.14
CA TYR A 46 4.99 -6.35 -6.41
C TYR A 46 5.53 -7.38 -7.40
N GLY A 47 4.75 -8.44 -7.69
CA GLY A 47 5.18 -9.53 -8.52
C GLY A 47 6.19 -10.43 -7.83
N MET A 48 7.04 -11.09 -8.63
CA MET A 48 8.07 -11.96 -8.10
C MET A 48 9.21 -11.17 -7.48
N GLN A 49 9.46 -11.40 -6.22
CA GLN A 49 10.64 -10.93 -5.51
C GLN A 49 11.53 -12.15 -5.24
N GLY A 50 12.52 -12.36 -6.11
CA GLY A 50 13.22 -13.64 -6.19
C GLY A 50 12.25 -14.73 -6.63
N LEU A 51 12.01 -15.74 -5.80
CA LEU A 51 11.06 -16.83 -6.05
C LEU A 51 9.74 -16.67 -5.29
N ILE A 52 9.48 -15.51 -4.72
CA ILE A 52 8.34 -15.26 -3.84
C ILE A 52 7.42 -14.22 -4.46
N LEU A 53 6.17 -14.58 -4.70
CA LEU A 53 5.15 -13.62 -5.12
C LEU A 53 4.76 -12.76 -3.93
N THR A 54 4.88 -11.45 -4.08
CA THR A 54 4.66 -10.50 -2.99
C THR A 54 3.52 -9.56 -3.31
N ARG A 55 2.62 -9.39 -2.36
CA ARG A 55 1.45 -8.53 -2.51
C ARG A 55 1.13 -7.74 -1.26
N ALA A 56 0.90 -6.45 -1.42
CA ALA A 56 0.34 -5.60 -0.39
C ALA A 56 -1.19 -5.65 -0.44
N VAL A 57 -1.81 -5.76 0.73
CA VAL A 57 -3.27 -5.70 0.89
C VAL A 57 -3.61 -4.38 1.57
N GLY A 58 -4.48 -3.59 0.95
CA GLY A 58 -4.83 -2.27 1.45
C GLY A 58 -5.87 -2.27 2.55
N TYR A 59 -6.18 -1.09 3.05
CA TYR A 59 -7.10 -0.91 4.17
C TYR A 59 -8.50 -1.45 3.84
N ASN A 60 -8.99 -2.36 4.67
CA ASN A 60 -10.27 -3.06 4.47
C ASN A 60 -10.39 -3.79 3.13
N GLY A 61 -9.27 -4.02 2.46
CA GLY A 61 -9.23 -4.81 1.24
C GLY A 61 -9.18 -6.30 1.53
N ILE A 62 -9.63 -7.09 0.57
CA ILE A 62 -9.57 -8.55 0.63
C ILE A 62 -8.98 -9.06 -0.66
N VAL A 63 -7.95 -9.90 -0.53
CA VAL A 63 -7.25 -10.53 -1.65
C VAL A 63 -7.34 -12.04 -1.45
N ASN A 64 -7.59 -12.78 -2.52
CA ASN A 64 -7.61 -14.24 -2.45
C ASN A 64 -6.19 -14.82 -2.50
N LEU A 65 -6.07 -16.13 -2.35
CA LEU A 65 -4.76 -16.82 -2.35
C LEU A 65 -4.05 -16.80 -3.70
N LYS A 66 -4.73 -16.40 -4.76
CA LYS A 66 -4.13 -16.18 -6.08
C LYS A 66 -3.61 -14.77 -6.27
N GLY A 67 -3.79 -13.90 -5.27
CA GLY A 67 -3.40 -12.51 -5.33
C GLY A 67 -4.41 -11.61 -6.03
N GLU A 68 -5.59 -12.11 -6.34
CA GLU A 68 -6.65 -11.34 -6.99
C GLU A 68 -7.44 -10.54 -5.96
N VAL A 69 -7.76 -9.29 -6.29
CA VAL A 69 -8.55 -8.43 -5.42
C VAL A 69 -10.01 -8.88 -5.43
N VAL A 70 -10.51 -9.28 -4.27
CA VAL A 70 -11.91 -9.67 -4.05
C VAL A 70 -12.73 -8.46 -3.61
N VAL A 71 -12.18 -7.67 -2.70
CA VAL A 71 -12.75 -6.40 -2.25
C VAL A 71 -11.66 -5.35 -2.35
N GLU A 72 -11.93 -4.27 -3.06
CA GLU A 72 -10.97 -3.19 -3.21
C GLU A 72 -10.71 -2.50 -1.87
N ALA A 73 -9.46 -2.12 -1.66
CA ALA A 73 -9.06 -1.36 -0.50
C ALA A 73 -9.73 0.01 -0.49
N LYS A 74 -10.05 0.48 0.69
CA LYS A 74 -10.61 1.81 0.93
C LYS A 74 -9.55 2.68 1.59
N LEU A 75 -9.77 3.97 1.54
CA LEU A 75 -8.95 4.88 2.33
C LEU A 75 -9.29 4.73 3.81
N ASP A 76 -8.28 4.74 4.66
CA ASP A 76 -8.46 4.90 6.09
C ASP A 76 -9.24 6.21 6.33
N PRO A 77 -10.19 6.25 7.30
CA PRO A 77 -10.94 7.49 7.56
C PRO A 77 -10.07 8.72 7.80
N ARG A 78 -8.90 8.55 8.39
CA ARG A 78 -7.95 9.66 8.60
C ARG A 78 -7.34 10.14 7.28
N GLU A 79 -7.01 9.20 6.39
CA GLU A 79 -6.47 9.52 5.08
C GLU A 79 -7.53 10.17 4.19
N GLU A 80 -8.76 9.68 4.26
CA GLU A 80 -9.89 10.26 3.55
C GLU A 80 -10.15 11.70 4.01
N ALA A 81 -10.17 11.94 5.32
CA ALA A 81 -10.33 13.29 5.87
C ALA A 81 -9.21 14.23 5.41
N ALA A 82 -7.97 13.75 5.38
CA ALA A 82 -6.84 14.54 4.91
C ALA A 82 -6.98 14.91 3.43
N LEU A 83 -7.46 13.99 2.59
CA LEU A 83 -7.70 14.24 1.18
C LEU A 83 -8.83 15.24 0.97
N GLN A 84 -9.92 15.11 1.73
CA GLN A 84 -11.04 16.06 1.68
C GLN A 84 -10.60 17.47 2.07
N ALA A 85 -9.82 17.58 3.13
CA ALA A 85 -9.27 18.88 3.56
C ALA A 85 -8.39 19.49 2.47
N THR A 86 -7.62 18.68 1.75
CA THR A 86 -6.80 19.13 0.63
C THR A 86 -7.66 19.63 -0.54
N ASP A 87 -8.74 18.92 -0.84
CA ASP A 87 -9.66 19.31 -1.91
C ASP A 87 -10.40 20.62 -1.56
N GLU A 88 -10.85 20.76 -0.32
CA GLU A 88 -11.46 22.00 0.18
C GLU A 88 -10.49 23.18 0.08
N TRP A 89 -9.25 22.96 0.49
CA TRP A 89 -8.22 23.99 0.40
C TRP A 89 -7.98 24.39 -1.06
N ARG A 90 -7.96 23.45 -1.95
CA ARG A 90 -7.77 23.69 -3.39
C ARG A 90 -8.93 24.50 -3.95
N TYR A 91 -10.17 24.16 -3.57
CA TYR A 91 -11.37 24.89 -3.96
C TYR A 91 -11.32 26.34 -3.50
N MET A 92 -10.94 26.57 -2.24
CA MET A 92 -10.77 27.93 -1.72
C MET A 92 -9.65 28.69 -2.41
N SER A 93 -8.57 28.00 -2.76
CA SER A 93 -7.43 28.60 -3.48
C SER A 93 -7.83 29.05 -4.88
N ASP A 94 -8.65 28.29 -5.59
CA ASP A 94 -9.11 28.63 -6.93
C ASP A 94 -10.01 29.87 -6.93
N LYS A 95 -10.71 30.15 -5.84
CA LYS A 95 -11.53 31.35 -5.67
C LYS A 95 -10.73 32.59 -5.30
N ASN A 96 -9.51 32.43 -4.84
CA ASN A 96 -8.60 33.52 -4.49
C ASN A 96 -7.57 33.67 -5.60
N PRO A 97 -7.63 34.73 -6.44
CA PRO A 97 -6.74 34.91 -7.59
C PRO A 97 -5.26 35.03 -7.20
N ASP A 98 -4.97 35.41 -5.94
CA ASP A 98 -3.59 35.55 -5.48
C ASP A 98 -3.02 34.28 -4.86
N HIS A 99 -3.82 33.22 -4.77
CA HIS A 99 -3.42 31.98 -4.12
C HIS A 99 -3.20 30.88 -5.15
N ARG A 100 -2.01 30.27 -5.13
CA ARG A 100 -1.66 29.17 -6.03
C ARG A 100 -1.62 27.83 -5.29
N PRO A 101 -2.32 26.78 -5.83
CA PRO A 101 -2.28 25.47 -5.20
C PRO A 101 -0.86 24.89 -5.22
N ARG A 102 -0.52 24.14 -4.17
CA ARG A 102 0.76 23.43 -4.09
C ARG A 102 0.70 22.15 -4.91
N ARG A 103 1.56 22.04 -5.92
CA ARG A 103 1.61 20.88 -6.82
C ARG A 103 1.84 19.55 -6.11
N GLY A 104 2.67 19.53 -5.08
CA GLY A 104 2.99 18.33 -4.35
C GLY A 104 1.80 17.64 -3.70
N ARG A 105 0.80 18.39 -3.24
CA ARG A 105 -0.40 17.82 -2.62
C ARG A 105 -1.26 17.04 -3.61
N ALA A 106 -1.42 17.57 -4.81
CA ALA A 106 -2.18 16.89 -5.86
C ALA A 106 -1.51 15.57 -6.26
N HIS A 107 -0.20 15.57 -6.35
CA HIS A 107 0.58 14.38 -6.67
C HIS A 107 0.44 13.30 -5.60
N LEU A 108 0.52 13.67 -4.31
CA LEU A 108 0.35 12.76 -3.19
C LEU A 108 -1.04 12.12 -3.18
N ALA A 109 -2.09 12.90 -3.45
CA ALA A 109 -3.45 12.38 -3.50
C ALA A 109 -3.60 11.31 -4.60
N ARG A 110 -3.02 11.52 -5.76
CA ARG A 110 -3.02 10.54 -6.85
C ARG A 110 -2.27 9.28 -6.50
N THR A 111 -1.11 9.40 -5.89
CA THR A 111 -0.28 8.26 -5.49
C THR A 111 -1.01 7.35 -4.51
N ARG A 112 -1.77 7.90 -3.59
CA ARG A 112 -2.52 7.12 -2.61
C ARG A 112 -3.70 6.35 -3.20
N ARG A 113 -4.22 6.76 -4.33
CA ARG A 113 -5.36 6.12 -4.99
C ARG A 113 -4.95 4.97 -5.92
N THR A 114 -3.71 4.91 -6.27
CA THR A 114 -3.17 3.81 -7.07
C THR A 114 -2.55 2.74 -6.19
#